data_fbfea55ccd00acf5c4a31d92c40ea29a
#
_entry.id   fbfea55ccd00acf5c4a31d92c40ea29a
#
_cell.length_a   1.000
_cell.length_b   1.000
_cell.length_c   1.000
_cell.angle_alpha   90.00
_cell.angle_beta   90.00
_cell.angle_gamma   90.00
#
_symmetry.space_group_name_H-M   'P 1'
#
loop_
_entity.id
_entity.type
_entity.pdbx_description
1 polymer ?
#
loop_
_entity_poly.entity_id
_entity_poly.type
_entity_poly.pdbx_seq_one_letter_code
_entity_poly.pdbx_strand_id
1 'polypeptide(L)'
;MSSLNIAVLSGGISHEREVSLRSGRRVADALTARGHNVTIIDPDAHLFVTLKNLNPDVVWPALHGSSGEDGAVLDLLHAAGYNYVGPSASAARLAWSKPEAKTLVSRAGVRTAPSITVAREAFRELGAGSVLELIASELGNHVVVKPASGGSAQGVSIVTKAEDLPRAMVDAFTYHDVALIEKFIPGTEVAVTVTDGASGATALPAVEIVPLDGVYSFEARYNAGETTFFVPARVSDEIAAKISAAAVTAHDTLGLSQLSRIDLIVDEAGEPWFLEANALPGLTETSSAPLAIEASGVDLGQLYEALARAAAN
;
A
#
# COMPACT_ATOMS: atom_id res chain seq x y z
N MET A 1 2.10 -11.39 30.30
CA MET A 1 2.91 -10.24 29.80
C MET A 1 2.27 -8.95 30.30
N SER A 2 3.04 -7.86 30.50
CA SER A 2 2.50 -6.57 30.96
C SER A 2 1.59 -5.95 29.90
N SER A 3 0.56 -5.22 30.34
CA SER A 3 -0.28 -4.37 29.47
C SER A 3 0.59 -3.23 28.92
N LEU A 4 0.36 -2.86 27.65
CA LEU A 4 0.95 -1.67 27.01
C LEU A 4 -0.07 -0.54 26.98
N ASN A 5 0.43 0.71 27.00
CA ASN A 5 -0.32 1.90 26.66
C ASN A 5 -0.09 2.20 25.17
N ILE A 6 -1.11 2.08 24.35
CA ILE A 6 -1.01 2.16 22.89
C ILE A 6 -1.82 3.36 22.39
N ALA A 7 -1.17 4.25 21.65
CA ALA A 7 -1.85 5.32 20.93
C ALA A 7 -2.10 4.88 19.48
N VAL A 8 -3.35 4.71 19.09
CA VAL A 8 -3.72 4.40 17.69
C VAL A 8 -4.07 5.69 16.98
N LEU A 9 -3.26 6.08 15.98
CA LEU A 9 -3.54 7.24 15.15
C LEU A 9 -4.45 6.84 14.00
N SER A 10 -5.63 7.46 13.90
CA SER A 10 -6.57 7.18 12.80
C SER A 10 -7.40 8.41 12.45
N GLY A 11 -7.80 8.53 11.22
CA GLY A 11 -8.47 9.71 10.67
C GLY A 11 -7.55 10.48 9.71
N GLY A 12 -7.08 11.65 10.12
CA GLY A 12 -6.29 12.53 9.26
C GLY A 12 -7.15 13.24 8.20
N ILE A 13 -6.51 13.90 7.23
CA ILE A 13 -7.19 14.75 6.23
C ILE A 13 -7.12 14.19 4.80
N SER A 14 -6.54 13.00 4.61
CA SER A 14 -6.47 12.37 3.30
C SER A 14 -7.86 11.93 2.80
N HIS A 15 -7.96 11.66 1.50
CA HIS A 15 -9.19 11.11 0.91
C HIS A 15 -9.54 9.71 1.47
N GLU A 16 -8.59 9.05 2.16
CA GLU A 16 -8.76 7.73 2.77
C GLU A 16 -9.12 7.80 4.27
N ARG A 17 -9.57 8.98 4.76
CA ARG A 17 -9.95 9.20 6.16
C ARG A 17 -10.91 8.14 6.70
N GLU A 18 -11.96 7.80 5.98
CA GLU A 18 -12.96 6.80 6.42
C GLU A 18 -12.36 5.41 6.56
N VAL A 19 -11.46 5.04 5.65
CA VAL A 19 -10.71 3.77 5.73
C VAL A 19 -9.82 3.75 6.96
N SER A 20 -9.13 4.88 7.22
CA SER A 20 -8.29 5.07 8.39
C SER A 20 -9.07 4.92 9.70
N LEU A 21 -10.23 5.58 9.83
CA LEU A 21 -11.09 5.48 11.02
C LEU A 21 -11.56 4.05 11.29
N ARG A 22 -11.93 3.30 10.24
CA ARG A 22 -12.32 1.89 10.35
C ARG A 22 -11.14 0.99 10.73
N SER A 23 -9.98 1.17 10.08
CA SER A 23 -8.75 0.45 10.41
C SER A 23 -8.32 0.69 11.85
N GLY A 24 -8.29 1.95 12.28
CA GLY A 24 -7.89 2.31 13.65
C GLY A 24 -8.82 1.74 14.70
N ARG A 25 -10.13 1.74 14.47
CA ARG A 25 -11.10 1.12 15.38
C ARG A 25 -10.86 -0.38 15.50
N ARG A 26 -10.68 -1.09 14.37
CA ARG A 26 -10.43 -2.53 14.38
C ARG A 26 -9.14 -2.90 15.11
N VAL A 27 -8.08 -2.13 14.90
CA VAL A 27 -6.80 -2.30 15.64
C VAL A 27 -7.02 -2.08 17.13
N ALA A 28 -7.70 -1.00 17.51
CA ALA A 28 -7.95 -0.67 18.91
C ALA A 28 -8.80 -1.71 19.62
N ASP A 29 -9.86 -2.20 18.98
CA ASP A 29 -10.74 -3.23 19.53
C ASP A 29 -9.96 -4.55 19.72
N ALA A 30 -9.16 -4.96 18.74
CA ALA A 30 -8.34 -6.17 18.81
C ALA A 30 -7.30 -6.11 19.95
N LEU A 31 -6.59 -4.99 20.08
CA LEU A 31 -5.59 -4.80 21.13
C LEU A 31 -6.22 -4.65 22.53
N THR A 32 -7.39 -3.99 22.63
CA THR A 32 -8.15 -3.89 23.88
C THR A 32 -8.63 -5.27 24.34
N ALA A 33 -9.12 -6.11 23.43
CA ALA A 33 -9.51 -7.49 23.71
C ALA A 33 -8.33 -8.34 24.22
N ARG A 34 -7.09 -7.98 23.88
CA ARG A 34 -5.85 -8.59 24.38
C ARG A 34 -5.38 -8.03 25.73
N GLY A 35 -6.12 -7.08 26.31
CA GLY A 35 -5.84 -6.52 27.65
C GLY A 35 -4.87 -5.33 27.65
N HIS A 36 -4.69 -4.65 26.52
CA HIS A 36 -3.90 -3.41 26.43
C HIS A 36 -4.77 -2.17 26.71
N ASN A 37 -4.13 -1.09 27.14
CA ASN A 37 -4.76 0.23 27.29
C ASN A 37 -4.62 0.97 25.94
N VAL A 38 -5.73 1.14 25.21
CA VAL A 38 -5.70 1.71 23.86
C VAL A 38 -6.44 3.05 23.83
N THR A 39 -5.78 4.07 23.27
CA THR A 39 -6.39 5.38 23.01
C THR A 39 -6.35 5.67 21.53
N ILE A 40 -7.51 5.93 20.91
CA ILE A 40 -7.60 6.37 19.51
C ILE A 40 -7.45 7.89 19.47
N ILE A 41 -6.59 8.37 18.57
CA ILE A 41 -6.31 9.79 18.35
C ILE A 41 -6.48 10.11 16.87
N ASP A 42 -7.33 11.07 16.55
CA ASP A 42 -7.37 11.69 15.22
C ASP A 42 -6.31 12.79 15.18
N PRO A 43 -5.28 12.69 14.32
CA PRO A 43 -4.18 13.66 14.31
C PRO A 43 -4.65 15.07 13.96
N ASP A 44 -4.31 16.00 14.83
CA ASP A 44 -4.54 17.42 14.66
C ASP A 44 -3.31 18.25 15.13
N ALA A 45 -3.47 19.56 15.21
CA ALA A 45 -2.40 20.49 15.67
C ALA A 45 -1.91 20.21 17.11
N HIS A 46 -2.64 19.42 17.90
CA HIS A 46 -2.32 19.10 19.29
C HIS A 46 -1.72 17.68 19.44
N LEU A 47 -1.50 16.95 18.35
CA LEU A 47 -1.07 15.55 18.37
C LEU A 47 0.10 15.31 19.35
N PHE A 48 1.19 16.07 19.23
CA PHE A 48 2.38 15.84 20.06
C PHE A 48 2.18 16.24 21.54
N VAL A 49 1.31 17.21 21.82
CA VAL A 49 0.90 17.55 23.20
C VAL A 49 0.08 16.42 23.80
N THR A 50 -0.83 15.86 23.02
CA THR A 50 -1.66 14.71 23.43
C THR A 50 -0.81 13.47 23.68
N LEU A 51 0.12 13.13 22.75
CA LEU A 51 1.04 12.02 22.92
C LEU A 51 1.95 12.19 24.15
N LYS A 52 2.45 13.41 24.40
CA LYS A 52 3.25 13.71 25.59
C LYS A 52 2.49 13.47 26.89
N ASN A 53 1.20 13.88 26.94
CA ASN A 53 0.36 13.70 28.12
C ASN A 53 -0.04 12.22 28.32
N LEU A 54 -0.28 11.49 27.22
CA LEU A 54 -0.64 10.07 27.24
C LEU A 54 0.58 9.20 27.58
N ASN A 55 1.77 9.61 27.17
CA ASN A 55 3.02 8.87 27.33
C ASN A 55 2.89 7.39 26.91
N PRO A 56 2.52 7.10 25.63
CA PRO A 56 2.31 5.74 25.19
C PRO A 56 3.63 4.95 25.12
N ASP A 57 3.57 3.65 25.36
CA ASP A 57 4.68 2.73 25.12
C ASP A 57 4.97 2.57 23.63
N VAL A 58 3.92 2.65 22.81
CA VAL A 58 3.99 2.53 21.35
C VAL A 58 2.84 3.29 20.67
N VAL A 59 3.12 3.86 19.51
CA VAL A 59 2.13 4.48 18.62
C VAL A 59 1.82 3.51 17.48
N TRP A 60 0.54 3.32 17.16
CA TRP A 60 0.10 2.56 15.99
C TRP A 60 -0.48 3.50 14.94
N PRO A 61 0.26 3.82 13.86
CA PRO A 61 -0.27 4.61 12.77
C PRO A 61 -1.21 3.77 11.90
N ALA A 62 -2.52 3.94 12.06
CA ALA A 62 -3.55 3.39 11.17
C ALA A 62 -4.04 4.49 10.19
N LEU A 63 -3.09 5.28 9.68
CA LEU A 63 -3.32 6.39 8.76
C LEU A 63 -3.05 5.92 7.32
N HIS A 64 -3.96 6.23 6.41
CA HIS A 64 -3.86 5.84 5.02
C HIS A 64 -3.75 7.04 4.09
N GLY A 65 -3.20 6.80 2.90
CA GLY A 65 -2.89 7.85 1.94
C GLY A 65 -1.77 8.79 2.43
N SER A 66 -1.76 10.02 1.94
CA SER A 66 -0.72 11.01 2.28
C SER A 66 -0.67 11.39 3.77
N SER A 67 -1.70 11.06 4.56
CA SER A 67 -1.67 11.34 6.01
C SER A 67 -0.72 10.43 6.80
N GLY A 68 -0.27 9.31 6.24
CA GLY A 68 0.56 8.33 6.95
C GLY A 68 1.60 7.63 6.09
N GLU A 69 1.25 7.29 4.84
CA GLU A 69 2.07 6.43 3.99
C GLU A 69 3.22 7.17 3.28
N ASP A 70 3.17 8.50 3.22
CA ASP A 70 4.23 9.34 2.66
C ASP A 70 5.49 9.45 3.56
N GLY A 71 5.43 8.88 4.76
CA GLY A 71 6.50 8.86 5.75
C GLY A 71 6.63 10.13 6.59
N ALA A 72 5.86 11.19 6.34
CA ALA A 72 6.02 12.45 7.08
C ALA A 72 5.66 12.31 8.57
N VAL A 73 4.55 11.68 8.89
CA VAL A 73 4.13 11.45 10.29
C VAL A 73 5.11 10.51 11.00
N LEU A 74 5.61 9.47 10.31
CA LEU A 74 6.59 8.54 10.88
C LEU A 74 7.91 9.25 11.22
N ASP A 75 8.35 10.17 10.38
CA ASP A 75 9.55 10.98 10.64
C ASP A 75 9.38 11.87 11.88
N LEU A 76 8.21 12.49 12.02
CA LEU A 76 7.90 13.33 13.18
C LEU A 76 7.77 12.51 14.48
N LEU A 77 7.18 11.32 14.43
CA LEU A 77 7.12 10.41 15.58
C LEU A 77 8.53 9.98 15.99
N HIS A 78 9.37 9.60 15.03
CA HIS A 78 10.78 9.25 15.28
C HIS A 78 11.55 10.41 15.89
N ALA A 79 11.45 11.61 15.32
CA ALA A 79 12.13 12.81 15.81
C ALA A 79 11.66 13.21 17.23
N ALA A 80 10.41 12.92 17.58
CA ALA A 80 9.85 13.14 18.91
C ALA A 80 10.18 12.02 19.91
N GLY A 81 10.89 10.96 19.49
CA GLY A 81 11.31 9.84 20.33
C GLY A 81 10.23 8.83 20.65
N TYR A 82 9.16 8.75 19.84
CA TYR A 82 8.13 7.73 20.00
C TYR A 82 8.46 6.46 19.22
N ASN A 83 8.32 5.32 19.87
CA ASN A 83 8.27 4.03 19.21
C ASN A 83 6.94 3.89 18.46
N TYR A 84 6.96 3.31 17.25
CA TYR A 84 5.74 3.13 16.46
C TYR A 84 5.77 1.83 15.65
N VAL A 85 4.58 1.31 15.35
CA VAL A 85 4.39 0.16 14.47
C VAL A 85 4.45 0.62 13.02
N GLY A 86 5.28 -0.05 12.21
CA GLY A 86 5.48 0.23 10.80
C GLY A 86 6.95 0.41 10.42
N PRO A 87 7.24 0.67 9.16
CA PRO A 87 8.59 0.84 8.66
C PRO A 87 9.18 2.20 9.04
N SER A 88 10.47 2.39 8.79
CA SER A 88 11.08 3.71 8.87
C SER A 88 10.42 4.71 7.90
N ALA A 89 10.48 5.99 8.23
CA ALA A 89 9.95 7.04 7.36
C ALA A 89 10.59 7.04 5.96
N SER A 90 11.87 6.67 5.85
CA SER A 90 12.56 6.56 4.56
C SER A 90 12.03 5.40 3.72
N ALA A 91 11.76 4.25 4.32
CA ALA A 91 11.17 3.10 3.65
C ALA A 91 9.72 3.39 3.20
N ALA A 92 8.94 4.06 4.05
CA ALA A 92 7.59 4.50 3.69
C ALA A 92 7.61 5.45 2.47
N ARG A 93 8.50 6.44 2.45
CA ARG A 93 8.68 7.35 1.29
C ARG A 93 9.06 6.59 0.01
N LEU A 94 9.95 5.60 0.10
CA LEU A 94 10.34 4.79 -1.06
C LEU A 94 9.15 3.97 -1.58
N ALA A 95 8.37 3.35 -0.70
CA ALA A 95 7.18 2.59 -1.07
C ALA A 95 6.08 3.50 -1.68
N TRP A 96 5.94 4.72 -1.15
CA TRP A 96 4.97 5.71 -1.62
C TRP A 96 5.25 6.20 -3.05
N SER A 97 6.53 6.31 -3.43
CA SER A 97 6.94 6.67 -4.79
C SER A 97 6.99 5.45 -5.70
N LYS A 98 5.92 5.25 -6.49
CA LYS A 98 5.83 4.11 -7.42
C LYS A 98 7.02 4.01 -8.39
N PRO A 99 7.53 5.09 -9.03
CA PRO A 99 8.68 5.01 -9.92
C PRO A 99 9.97 4.57 -9.22
N GLU A 100 10.20 5.06 -7.99
CA GLU A 100 11.38 4.73 -7.19
C GLU A 100 11.30 3.29 -6.68
N ALA A 101 10.15 2.89 -6.13
CA ALA A 101 9.90 1.52 -5.70
C ALA A 101 10.11 0.52 -6.85
N LYS A 102 9.52 0.77 -8.02
CA LYS A 102 9.71 -0.05 -9.22
C LYS A 102 11.18 -0.16 -9.63
N THR A 103 11.90 0.94 -9.60
CA THR A 103 13.33 0.95 -9.97
C THR A 103 14.16 0.06 -9.05
N LEU A 104 13.93 0.16 -7.74
CA LEU A 104 14.65 -0.63 -6.74
C LEU A 104 14.28 -2.11 -6.82
N VAL A 105 12.99 -2.42 -6.86
CA VAL A 105 12.44 -3.77 -6.90
C VAL A 105 12.86 -4.49 -8.20
N SER A 106 12.88 -3.77 -9.33
CA SER A 106 13.36 -4.32 -10.61
C SER A 106 14.85 -4.68 -10.57
N ARG A 107 15.68 -3.86 -9.92
CA ARG A 107 17.11 -4.17 -9.71
C ARG A 107 17.33 -5.39 -8.82
N ALA A 108 16.40 -5.67 -7.93
CA ALA A 108 16.41 -6.87 -7.10
C ALA A 108 15.87 -8.13 -7.82
N GLY A 109 15.51 -8.01 -9.11
CA GLY A 109 15.11 -9.13 -9.96
C GLY A 109 13.60 -9.40 -10.01
N VAL A 110 12.76 -8.60 -9.37
CA VAL A 110 11.29 -8.71 -9.50
C VAL A 110 10.84 -7.95 -10.76
N ARG A 111 9.98 -8.56 -11.57
CA ARG A 111 9.47 -7.94 -12.79
C ARG A 111 8.64 -6.71 -12.50
N THR A 112 8.81 -5.67 -13.29
CA THR A 112 8.00 -4.44 -13.30
C THR A 112 7.60 -4.09 -14.72
N ALA A 113 6.40 -3.57 -14.92
CA ALA A 113 5.95 -3.14 -16.25
C ALA A 113 6.88 -2.05 -16.81
N PRO A 114 7.25 -2.08 -18.10
CA PRO A 114 7.91 -0.97 -18.78
C PRO A 114 7.12 0.33 -18.55
N SER A 115 7.82 1.42 -18.26
CA SER A 115 7.13 2.66 -17.86
C SER A 115 7.90 3.91 -18.21
N ILE A 116 7.15 5.02 -18.34
CA ILE A 116 7.65 6.38 -18.51
C ILE A 116 7.07 7.23 -17.40
N THR A 117 7.89 8.09 -16.82
CA THR A 117 7.49 9.04 -15.79
C THR A 117 7.55 10.45 -16.36
N VAL A 118 6.47 11.23 -16.21
CA VAL A 118 6.36 12.57 -16.79
C VAL A 118 5.90 13.56 -15.73
N ALA A 119 6.70 14.61 -15.50
CA ALA A 119 6.29 15.74 -14.66
C ALA A 119 5.29 16.64 -15.43
N ARG A 120 4.30 17.19 -14.71
CA ARG A 120 3.29 18.10 -15.27
C ARG A 120 3.92 19.30 -16.00
N GLU A 121 4.97 19.87 -15.44
CA GLU A 121 5.66 21.01 -16.04
C GLU A 121 6.37 20.61 -17.34
N ALA A 122 7.10 19.48 -17.33
CA ALA A 122 7.73 18.96 -18.54
C ALA A 122 6.71 18.64 -19.63
N PHE A 123 5.54 18.09 -19.26
CA PHE A 123 4.44 17.83 -20.19
C PHE A 123 3.92 19.12 -20.87
N ARG A 124 3.85 20.22 -20.10
CA ARG A 124 3.45 21.54 -20.64
C ARG A 124 4.54 22.17 -21.49
N GLU A 125 5.79 22.11 -21.04
CA GLU A 125 6.93 22.76 -21.69
C GLU A 125 7.29 22.10 -23.03
N LEU A 126 7.32 20.77 -23.07
CA LEU A 126 7.69 20.00 -24.26
C LEU A 126 6.54 19.87 -25.27
N GLY A 127 5.33 20.24 -24.86
CA GLY A 127 4.12 20.11 -25.68
C GLY A 127 3.50 18.72 -25.61
N ALA A 128 2.22 18.68 -25.23
CA ALA A 128 1.48 17.44 -24.98
C ALA A 128 1.52 16.49 -26.19
N GLY A 129 1.40 16.99 -27.43
CA GLY A 129 1.38 16.15 -28.64
C GLY A 129 2.62 15.29 -28.78
N SER A 130 3.82 15.89 -28.76
CA SER A 130 5.08 15.16 -28.91
C SER A 130 5.36 14.18 -27.77
N VAL A 131 5.00 14.53 -26.54
CA VAL A 131 5.15 13.63 -25.38
C VAL A 131 4.22 12.42 -25.50
N LEU A 132 2.97 12.62 -25.91
CA LEU A 132 2.00 11.54 -26.08
C LEU A 132 2.37 10.62 -27.25
N GLU A 133 2.87 11.15 -28.36
CA GLU A 133 3.41 10.35 -29.48
C GLU A 133 4.58 9.50 -29.03
N LEU A 134 5.51 10.05 -28.25
CA LEU A 134 6.64 9.29 -27.69
C LEU A 134 6.17 8.16 -26.77
N ILE A 135 5.23 8.44 -25.86
CA ILE A 135 4.66 7.42 -24.96
C ILE A 135 4.03 6.29 -25.78
N ALA A 136 3.21 6.62 -26.79
CA ALA A 136 2.55 5.63 -27.63
C ALA A 136 3.56 4.80 -28.45
N SER A 137 4.66 5.41 -28.92
CA SER A 137 5.71 4.69 -29.66
C SER A 137 6.47 3.70 -28.78
N GLU A 138 6.76 4.04 -27.53
CA GLU A 138 7.57 3.23 -26.61
C GLU A 138 6.75 2.16 -25.87
N LEU A 139 5.54 2.49 -25.40
CA LEU A 139 4.72 1.61 -24.57
C LEU A 139 3.55 0.97 -25.32
N GLY A 140 3.22 1.46 -26.52
CA GLY A 140 2.02 1.09 -27.26
C GLY A 140 0.78 1.81 -26.77
N ASN A 141 -0.40 1.40 -27.28
CA ASN A 141 -1.67 2.07 -27.00
C ASN A 141 -2.40 1.51 -25.77
N HIS A 142 -1.99 0.35 -25.27
CA HIS A 142 -2.60 -0.26 -24.08
C HIS A 142 -1.73 0.00 -22.87
N VAL A 143 -2.06 1.05 -22.13
CA VAL A 143 -1.26 1.53 -20.99
C VAL A 143 -2.15 1.82 -19.77
N VAL A 144 -1.51 1.85 -18.61
CA VAL A 144 -2.08 2.36 -17.36
C VAL A 144 -1.43 3.70 -17.06
N VAL A 145 -2.23 4.73 -16.88
CA VAL A 145 -1.78 6.06 -16.44
C VAL A 145 -2.20 6.24 -14.99
N LYS A 146 -1.29 6.63 -14.13
CA LYS A 146 -1.55 6.82 -12.71
C LYS A 146 -0.66 7.91 -12.09
N PRO A 147 -1.07 8.53 -10.97
CA PRO A 147 -0.18 9.39 -10.20
C PRO A 147 1.07 8.63 -9.76
N ALA A 148 2.23 9.27 -9.75
CA ALA A 148 3.48 8.66 -9.29
C ALA A 148 3.45 8.28 -7.81
N SER A 149 2.65 9.01 -7.02
CA SER A 149 2.37 8.72 -5.60
C SER A 149 0.88 8.84 -5.35
N GLY A 150 0.36 8.06 -4.42
CA GLY A 150 -1.07 8.02 -4.08
C GLY A 150 -1.57 6.60 -3.85
N GLY A 151 -2.75 6.49 -3.27
CA GLY A 151 -3.42 5.24 -2.92
C GLY A 151 -4.81 5.11 -3.54
N SER A 152 -5.50 4.01 -3.23
CA SER A 152 -6.91 3.74 -3.54
C SER A 152 -7.31 3.92 -5.01
N ALA A 153 -6.41 3.67 -5.95
CA ALA A 153 -6.61 3.81 -7.39
C ALA A 153 -7.08 5.20 -7.86
N GLN A 154 -6.90 6.25 -7.05
CA GLN A 154 -7.26 7.62 -7.44
C GLN A 154 -6.39 8.11 -8.61
N GLY A 155 -7.04 8.64 -9.63
CA GLY A 155 -6.36 9.13 -10.84
C GLY A 155 -5.76 8.02 -11.73
N VAL A 156 -6.12 6.76 -11.50
CA VAL A 156 -5.71 5.62 -12.32
C VAL A 156 -6.66 5.48 -13.51
N SER A 157 -6.10 5.38 -14.71
CA SER A 157 -6.84 5.17 -15.96
C SER A 157 -6.20 4.06 -16.78
N ILE A 158 -7.00 3.09 -17.23
CA ILE A 158 -6.60 2.10 -18.23
C ILE A 158 -6.94 2.66 -19.60
N VAL A 159 -5.93 2.88 -20.42
CA VAL A 159 -6.05 3.47 -21.77
C VAL A 159 -5.86 2.36 -22.78
N THR A 160 -6.83 2.19 -23.68
CA THR A 160 -6.78 1.22 -24.78
C THR A 160 -6.68 1.90 -26.15
N LYS A 161 -6.92 3.20 -26.20
CA LYS A 161 -6.88 4.02 -27.43
C LYS A 161 -6.05 5.26 -27.19
N ALA A 162 -5.19 5.61 -28.14
CA ALA A 162 -4.32 6.79 -28.04
C ALA A 162 -5.10 8.11 -27.80
N GLU A 163 -6.34 8.20 -28.29
CA GLU A 163 -7.21 9.38 -28.11
C GLU A 163 -7.62 9.64 -26.66
N ASP A 164 -7.60 8.62 -25.78
CA ASP A 164 -7.95 8.73 -24.36
C ASP A 164 -6.75 9.13 -23.48
N LEU A 165 -5.52 9.02 -24.01
CA LEU A 165 -4.29 9.27 -23.24
C LEU A 165 -4.20 10.71 -22.71
N PRO A 166 -4.58 11.78 -23.46
CA PRO A 166 -4.56 13.14 -22.94
C PRO A 166 -5.43 13.33 -21.69
N ARG A 167 -6.63 12.74 -21.69
CA ARG A 167 -7.55 12.80 -20.55
C ARG A 167 -6.96 12.06 -19.35
N ALA A 168 -6.45 10.85 -19.55
CA ALA A 168 -5.82 10.06 -18.48
C ALA A 168 -4.64 10.80 -17.83
N MET A 169 -3.83 11.53 -18.62
CA MET A 169 -2.75 12.37 -18.09
C MET A 169 -3.28 13.51 -17.21
N VAL A 170 -4.35 14.19 -17.64
CA VAL A 170 -4.99 15.27 -16.85
C VAL A 170 -5.55 14.70 -15.54
N ASP A 171 -6.21 13.55 -15.59
CA ASP A 171 -6.78 12.89 -14.43
C ASP A 171 -5.67 12.52 -13.42
N ALA A 172 -4.56 11.95 -13.87
CA ALA A 172 -3.42 11.63 -13.00
C ALA A 172 -2.80 12.91 -12.39
N PHE A 173 -2.65 13.98 -13.17
CA PHE A 173 -2.13 15.26 -12.70
C PHE A 173 -3.06 15.99 -11.71
N THR A 174 -4.31 15.58 -11.58
CA THR A 174 -5.21 16.11 -10.55
C THR A 174 -4.76 15.71 -9.14
N TYR A 175 -4.14 14.52 -9.02
CA TYR A 175 -3.74 13.96 -7.73
C TYR A 175 -2.25 14.12 -7.41
N HIS A 176 -1.38 14.27 -8.44
CA HIS A 176 0.06 14.43 -8.22
C HIS A 176 0.72 15.16 -9.40
N ASP A 177 1.80 15.91 -9.15
CA ASP A 177 2.54 16.66 -10.18
C ASP A 177 3.35 15.79 -11.14
N VAL A 178 3.45 14.51 -10.86
CA VAL A 178 4.14 13.53 -11.71
C VAL A 178 3.19 12.39 -12.02
N ALA A 179 3.06 12.04 -13.30
CA ALA A 179 2.34 10.88 -13.78
C ALA A 179 3.30 9.74 -14.13
N LEU A 180 2.90 8.52 -13.81
CA LEU A 180 3.55 7.27 -14.22
C LEU A 180 2.67 6.60 -15.27
N ILE A 181 3.23 6.34 -16.44
CA ILE A 181 2.57 5.64 -17.54
C ILE A 181 3.26 4.28 -17.68
N GLU A 182 2.49 3.21 -17.60
CA GLU A 182 2.98 1.84 -17.64
C GLU A 182 2.34 1.05 -18.78
N LYS A 183 3.10 0.18 -19.40
CA LYS A 183 2.52 -0.83 -20.29
C LYS A 183 1.52 -1.68 -19.49
N PHE A 184 0.31 -1.85 -20.03
CA PHE A 184 -0.67 -2.74 -19.41
C PHE A 184 -0.18 -4.19 -19.42
N ILE A 185 -0.21 -4.85 -18.27
CA ILE A 185 0.10 -6.28 -18.12
C ILE A 185 -1.22 -7.00 -17.88
N PRO A 186 -1.69 -7.84 -18.83
CA PRO A 186 -2.87 -8.66 -18.60
C PRO A 186 -2.56 -9.76 -17.59
N GLY A 187 -3.49 -10.01 -16.66
CA GLY A 187 -3.28 -11.03 -15.63
C GLY A 187 -4.26 -10.90 -14.47
N THR A 188 -3.98 -11.65 -13.42
CA THR A 188 -4.75 -11.69 -12.18
C THR A 188 -4.10 -10.78 -11.15
N GLU A 189 -4.86 -9.84 -10.58
CA GLU A 189 -4.38 -8.99 -9.48
C GLU A 189 -4.37 -9.77 -8.17
N VAL A 190 -3.23 -9.74 -7.47
CA VAL A 190 -3.07 -10.35 -6.16
C VAL A 190 -2.42 -9.38 -5.18
N ALA A 191 -2.91 -9.39 -3.94
CA ALA A 191 -2.32 -8.66 -2.82
C ALA A 191 -1.66 -9.64 -1.86
N VAL A 192 -0.40 -9.39 -1.50
CA VAL A 192 0.39 -10.23 -0.59
C VAL A 192 0.75 -9.44 0.64
N THR A 193 0.27 -9.88 1.79
CA THR A 193 0.70 -9.34 3.08
C THR A 193 2.01 -9.99 3.47
N VAL A 194 2.99 -9.17 3.83
CA VAL A 194 4.29 -9.61 4.34
C VAL A 194 4.42 -9.16 5.79
N THR A 195 4.84 -10.08 6.66
CA THR A 195 5.07 -9.81 8.08
C THR A 195 6.48 -10.20 8.48
N ASP A 196 7.12 -9.40 9.34
CA ASP A 196 8.38 -9.77 9.95
C ASP A 196 8.15 -10.68 11.16
N GLY A 197 8.92 -11.74 11.20
CA GLY A 197 9.02 -12.65 12.32
C GLY A 197 10.45 -12.83 12.78
N ALA A 198 10.66 -13.68 13.79
CA ALA A 198 12.00 -13.97 14.32
C ALA A 198 12.96 -14.58 13.26
N SER A 199 12.42 -15.16 12.19
CA SER A 199 13.17 -15.78 11.07
C SER A 199 13.30 -14.88 9.84
N GLY A 200 12.84 -13.64 9.90
CA GLY A 200 12.80 -12.69 8.77
C GLY A 200 11.41 -12.50 8.21
N ALA A 201 11.33 -11.81 7.06
CA ALA A 201 10.10 -11.52 6.37
C ALA A 201 9.41 -12.77 5.83
N THR A 202 8.10 -12.86 6.00
CA THR A 202 7.28 -14.00 5.58
C THR A 202 6.03 -13.50 4.86
N ALA A 203 5.80 -14.01 3.65
CA ALA A 203 4.57 -13.75 2.90
C ALA A 203 3.42 -14.61 3.44
N LEU A 204 2.29 -13.99 3.73
CA LEU A 204 1.04 -14.67 4.05
C LEU A 204 0.33 -15.13 2.77
N PRO A 205 -0.72 -15.98 2.86
CA PRO A 205 -1.47 -16.41 1.68
C PRO A 205 -1.90 -15.23 0.81
N ALA A 206 -1.57 -15.28 -0.48
CA ALA A 206 -1.94 -14.23 -1.42
C ALA A 206 -3.47 -14.13 -1.54
N VAL A 207 -3.96 -12.91 -1.62
CA VAL A 207 -5.38 -12.59 -1.83
C VAL A 207 -5.57 -12.26 -3.31
N GLU A 208 -6.34 -13.07 -4.03
CA GLU A 208 -6.75 -12.78 -5.40
C GLU A 208 -7.91 -11.78 -5.39
N ILE A 209 -7.82 -10.75 -6.20
CA ILE A 209 -8.76 -9.63 -6.28
C ILE A 209 -9.51 -9.73 -7.61
N VAL A 210 -10.81 -9.93 -7.54
CA VAL A 210 -11.68 -10.09 -8.73
C VAL A 210 -12.79 -9.04 -8.68
N PRO A 211 -12.57 -7.85 -9.25
CA PRO A 211 -13.60 -6.82 -9.36
C PRO A 211 -14.65 -7.23 -10.40
N LEU A 212 -15.93 -6.89 -10.17
CA LEU A 212 -17.03 -7.23 -11.08
C LEU A 212 -16.85 -6.65 -12.48
N ASP A 213 -16.40 -5.41 -12.56
CA ASP A 213 -16.21 -4.69 -13.82
C ASP A 213 -14.80 -4.87 -14.41
N GLY A 214 -14.00 -5.78 -13.87
CA GLY A 214 -12.64 -6.07 -14.35
C GLY A 214 -11.60 -5.02 -14.00
N VAL A 215 -11.97 -3.93 -13.29
CA VAL A 215 -11.05 -2.86 -12.85
C VAL A 215 -11.20 -2.65 -11.35
N TYR A 216 -10.12 -2.80 -10.61
CA TYR A 216 -10.10 -2.57 -9.16
C TYR A 216 -10.02 -1.07 -8.85
N SER A 217 -11.10 -0.35 -9.20
CA SER A 217 -11.28 1.07 -9.00
C SER A 217 -11.46 1.47 -7.54
N PHE A 218 -11.58 2.78 -7.25
CA PHE A 218 -11.92 3.26 -5.91
C PHE A 218 -13.25 2.69 -5.43
N GLU A 219 -14.27 2.70 -6.28
CA GLU A 219 -15.59 2.14 -5.98
C GLU A 219 -15.51 0.65 -5.70
N ALA A 220 -14.79 -0.11 -6.54
CA ALA A 220 -14.62 -1.54 -6.36
C ALA A 220 -13.88 -1.93 -5.07
N ARG A 221 -13.07 -1.02 -4.50
CA ARG A 221 -12.35 -1.22 -3.23
C ARG A 221 -13.24 -1.04 -2.01
N TYR A 222 -14.20 -0.11 -2.06
CA TYR A 222 -14.91 0.34 -0.86
C TYR A 222 -16.41 0.08 -0.87
N ASN A 223 -17.01 -0.25 -2.02
CA ASN A 223 -18.41 -0.65 -2.10
C ASN A 223 -18.55 -2.16 -1.89
N ALA A 224 -19.43 -2.53 -0.97
CA ALA A 224 -19.68 -3.94 -0.67
C ALA A 224 -20.26 -4.67 -1.89
N GLY A 225 -19.67 -5.83 -2.23
CA GLY A 225 -20.14 -6.70 -3.31
C GLY A 225 -19.55 -6.37 -4.69
N GLU A 226 -18.82 -5.28 -4.88
CA GLU A 226 -18.19 -4.94 -6.16
C GLU A 226 -16.89 -5.71 -6.43
N THR A 227 -16.30 -6.31 -5.40
CA THR A 227 -15.09 -7.14 -5.53
C THR A 227 -15.26 -8.44 -4.78
N THR A 228 -14.87 -9.54 -5.41
CA THR A 228 -14.74 -10.86 -4.77
C THR A 228 -13.28 -11.13 -4.45
N PHE A 229 -13.00 -11.59 -3.24
CA PHE A 229 -11.66 -11.98 -2.79
C PHE A 229 -11.60 -13.50 -2.64
N PHE A 230 -10.54 -14.11 -3.17
CA PHE A 230 -10.23 -15.51 -2.94
C PHE A 230 -8.93 -15.62 -2.15
N VAL A 231 -8.98 -16.36 -1.03
CA VAL A 231 -7.82 -16.53 -0.13
C VAL A 231 -7.75 -18.00 0.28
N PRO A 232 -6.66 -18.72 -0.05
CA PRO A 232 -5.55 -18.28 -0.91
C PRO A 232 -5.99 -18.02 -2.36
N ALA A 233 -5.18 -17.26 -3.10
CA ALA A 233 -5.38 -17.03 -4.53
C ALA A 233 -5.46 -18.36 -5.30
N ARG A 234 -6.31 -18.41 -6.33
CA ARG A 234 -6.59 -19.62 -7.14
C ARG A 234 -5.49 -19.88 -8.18
N VAL A 235 -4.29 -20.10 -7.71
CA VAL A 235 -3.10 -20.38 -8.54
C VAL A 235 -2.47 -21.73 -8.12
N SER A 236 -1.56 -22.27 -8.94
CA SER A 236 -0.80 -23.46 -8.56
C SER A 236 0.21 -23.14 -7.44
N ASP A 237 0.65 -24.18 -6.70
CA ASP A 237 1.65 -24.03 -5.64
C ASP A 237 2.96 -23.43 -6.17
N GLU A 238 3.35 -23.75 -7.41
CA GLU A 238 4.52 -23.17 -8.06
C GLU A 238 4.39 -21.66 -8.25
N ILE A 239 3.22 -21.21 -8.74
CA ILE A 239 2.93 -19.78 -8.93
C ILE A 239 2.82 -19.08 -7.57
N ALA A 240 2.17 -19.70 -6.59
CA ALA A 240 2.09 -19.16 -5.22
C ALA A 240 3.49 -18.94 -4.61
N ALA A 241 4.42 -19.87 -4.83
CA ALA A 241 5.80 -19.72 -4.39
C ALA A 241 6.52 -18.53 -5.08
N LYS A 242 6.30 -18.34 -6.40
CA LYS A 242 6.85 -17.16 -7.12
C LYS A 242 6.27 -15.84 -6.60
N ILE A 243 4.96 -15.79 -6.37
CA ILE A 243 4.27 -14.64 -5.79
C ILE A 243 4.87 -14.28 -4.42
N SER A 244 4.99 -15.27 -3.54
CA SER A 244 5.55 -15.09 -2.20
C SER A 244 7.00 -14.60 -2.24
N ALA A 245 7.84 -15.19 -3.09
CA ALA A 245 9.23 -14.78 -3.25
C ALA A 245 9.35 -13.35 -3.78
N ALA A 246 8.53 -12.97 -4.77
CA ALA A 246 8.51 -11.61 -5.29
C ALA A 246 8.08 -10.59 -4.24
N ALA A 247 7.05 -10.92 -3.44
CA ALA A 247 6.55 -10.04 -2.37
C ALA A 247 7.59 -9.84 -1.26
N VAL A 248 8.23 -10.90 -0.78
CA VAL A 248 9.30 -10.82 0.23
C VAL A 248 10.49 -10.01 -0.31
N THR A 249 10.91 -10.29 -1.55
CA THR A 249 11.99 -9.52 -2.19
C THR A 249 11.68 -8.03 -2.29
N ALA A 250 10.44 -7.66 -2.64
CA ALA A 250 10.02 -6.27 -2.70
C ALA A 250 10.00 -5.61 -1.32
N HIS A 251 9.47 -6.31 -0.30
CA HIS A 251 9.46 -5.87 1.09
C HIS A 251 10.86 -5.56 1.60
N ASP A 252 11.79 -6.52 1.47
CA ASP A 252 13.17 -6.38 1.94
C ASP A 252 13.92 -5.28 1.16
N THR A 253 13.75 -5.23 -0.16
CA THR A 253 14.42 -4.24 -1.03
C THR A 253 14.03 -2.81 -0.70
N LEU A 254 12.76 -2.58 -0.34
CA LEU A 254 12.25 -1.26 0.04
C LEU A 254 12.53 -0.92 1.50
N GLY A 255 13.12 -1.85 2.27
CA GLY A 255 13.38 -1.68 3.70
C GLY A 255 12.11 -1.57 4.53
N LEU A 256 11.02 -2.17 4.05
CA LEU A 256 9.78 -2.26 4.80
C LEU A 256 9.98 -3.16 6.02
N SER A 257 9.18 -2.98 7.04
CA SER A 257 9.28 -3.76 8.27
C SER A 257 7.93 -3.95 8.94
N GLN A 258 7.86 -4.98 9.78
CA GLN A 258 6.73 -5.38 10.61
C GLN A 258 5.52 -5.87 9.80
N LEU A 259 4.86 -5.01 9.04
CA LEU A 259 3.69 -5.34 8.23
C LEU A 259 3.67 -4.49 6.97
N SER A 260 3.55 -5.11 5.82
CA SER A 260 3.34 -4.42 4.54
C SER A 260 2.40 -5.20 3.64
N ARG A 261 1.94 -4.57 2.55
CA ARG A 261 1.22 -5.24 1.47
C ARG A 261 1.90 -4.93 0.14
N ILE A 262 2.17 -5.98 -0.60
CA ILE A 262 2.74 -5.91 -1.95
C ILE A 262 1.67 -6.32 -2.94
N ASP A 263 1.37 -5.43 -3.88
CA ASP A 263 0.36 -5.65 -4.91
C ASP A 263 1.06 -6.06 -6.22
N LEU A 264 0.61 -7.15 -6.82
CA LEU A 264 1.22 -7.78 -8.01
C LEU A 264 0.15 -8.12 -9.05
N ILE A 265 0.54 -8.15 -10.33
CA ILE A 265 -0.21 -8.83 -11.39
C ILE A 265 0.50 -10.14 -11.71
N VAL A 266 -0.24 -11.23 -11.75
CA VAL A 266 0.25 -12.54 -12.21
C VAL A 266 -0.20 -12.72 -13.65
N ASP A 267 0.74 -12.76 -14.60
CA ASP A 267 0.42 -12.92 -16.01
C ASP A 267 0.00 -14.36 -16.37
N GLU A 268 -0.38 -14.59 -17.64
CA GLU A 268 -0.80 -15.91 -18.14
C GLU A 268 0.30 -16.98 -18.04
N ALA A 269 1.57 -16.57 -18.00
CA ALA A 269 2.71 -17.47 -17.81
C ALA A 269 2.98 -17.79 -16.33
N GLY A 270 2.19 -17.19 -15.40
CA GLY A 270 2.37 -17.36 -13.98
C GLY A 270 3.51 -16.51 -13.39
N GLU A 271 3.96 -15.49 -14.09
CA GLU A 271 5.02 -14.60 -13.61
C GLU A 271 4.44 -13.39 -12.88
N PRO A 272 4.90 -13.10 -11.64
CA PRO A 272 4.43 -11.95 -10.87
C PRO A 272 5.12 -10.67 -11.33
N TRP A 273 4.32 -9.61 -11.54
CA TRP A 273 4.74 -8.27 -11.89
C TRP A 273 4.38 -7.31 -10.77
N PHE A 274 5.37 -6.63 -10.21
CA PHE A 274 5.18 -5.66 -9.12
C PHE A 274 4.40 -4.44 -9.60
N LEU A 275 3.34 -4.08 -8.87
CA LEU A 275 2.55 -2.88 -9.07
C LEU A 275 2.93 -1.77 -8.09
N GLU A 276 2.82 -2.06 -6.79
CA GLU A 276 3.09 -1.11 -5.72
C GLU A 276 3.33 -1.82 -4.38
N ALA A 277 3.88 -1.09 -3.43
CA ALA A 277 4.01 -1.52 -2.05
C ALA A 277 3.31 -0.53 -1.11
N ASN A 278 2.61 -1.06 -0.12
CA ASN A 278 1.88 -0.29 0.88
C ASN A 278 2.55 -0.46 2.23
N ALA A 279 3.12 0.63 2.74
CA ALA A 279 3.87 0.66 4.00
C ALA A 279 2.98 0.53 5.24
N LEU A 280 1.76 1.07 5.18
CA LEU A 280 0.72 1.01 6.22
C LEU A 280 -0.58 0.50 5.58
N PRO A 281 -0.69 -0.82 5.32
CA PRO A 281 -1.83 -1.38 4.60
C PRO A 281 -3.16 -1.18 5.35
N GLY A 282 -4.26 -1.12 4.60
CA GLY A 282 -5.60 -1.07 5.16
C GLY A 282 -5.91 -2.28 6.04
N LEU A 283 -6.56 -2.04 7.18
CA LEU A 283 -6.87 -3.05 8.19
C LEU A 283 -8.39 -3.15 8.47
N THR A 284 -9.23 -2.72 7.52
CA THR A 284 -10.68 -2.87 7.62
C THR A 284 -11.12 -4.33 7.40
N GLU A 285 -12.39 -4.64 7.62
CA GLU A 285 -12.95 -5.98 7.44
C GLU A 285 -12.86 -6.48 5.98
N THR A 286 -12.82 -5.56 5.02
CA THR A 286 -12.74 -5.85 3.59
C THR A 286 -11.35 -5.63 3.02
N SER A 287 -10.34 -5.34 3.86
CA SER A 287 -8.96 -5.18 3.41
C SER A 287 -8.27 -6.53 3.24
N SER A 288 -7.43 -6.64 2.21
CA SER A 288 -6.72 -7.88 1.90
C SER A 288 -5.75 -8.33 3.01
N ALA A 289 -5.13 -7.40 3.75
CA ALA A 289 -4.20 -7.78 4.80
C ALA A 289 -4.86 -8.57 5.95
N PRO A 290 -5.98 -8.13 6.56
CA PRO A 290 -6.71 -8.97 7.52
C PRO A 290 -7.18 -10.30 6.96
N LEU A 291 -7.66 -10.34 5.70
CA LEU A 291 -8.09 -11.58 5.06
C LEU A 291 -6.93 -12.59 4.94
N ALA A 292 -5.74 -12.13 4.55
CA ALA A 292 -4.54 -12.97 4.48
C ALA A 292 -4.11 -13.48 5.85
N ILE A 293 -4.17 -12.64 6.90
CA ILE A 293 -3.83 -12.99 8.26
C ILE A 293 -4.78 -14.10 8.79
N GLU A 294 -6.08 -13.90 8.65
CA GLU A 294 -7.10 -14.88 9.06
C GLU A 294 -6.95 -16.21 8.32
N ALA A 295 -6.71 -16.17 6.99
CA ALA A 295 -6.49 -17.35 6.18
C ALA A 295 -5.20 -18.13 6.53
N SER A 296 -4.21 -17.46 7.11
CA SER A 296 -2.99 -18.11 7.61
C SER A 296 -3.21 -18.89 8.91
N GLY A 297 -4.40 -18.79 9.52
CA GLY A 297 -4.71 -19.40 10.81
C GLY A 297 -4.17 -18.61 12.01
N VAL A 298 -3.59 -17.44 11.79
CA VAL A 298 -3.11 -16.57 12.87
C VAL A 298 -4.27 -15.69 13.37
N ASP A 299 -4.43 -15.62 14.70
CA ASP A 299 -5.39 -14.69 15.31
C ASP A 299 -4.93 -13.24 15.08
N LEU A 300 -5.83 -12.41 14.56
CA LEU A 300 -5.54 -11.02 14.20
C LEU A 300 -5.04 -10.20 15.39
N GLY A 301 -5.69 -10.35 16.55
CA GLY A 301 -5.29 -9.66 17.78
C GLY A 301 -3.93 -10.14 18.27
N GLN A 302 -3.60 -11.42 18.12
CA GLN A 302 -2.30 -11.98 18.48
C GLN A 302 -1.19 -11.37 17.62
N LEU A 303 -1.40 -11.24 16.30
CA LEU A 303 -0.43 -10.61 15.41
C LEU A 303 -0.25 -9.14 15.77
N TYR A 304 -1.35 -8.40 15.96
CA TYR A 304 -1.28 -6.99 16.31
C TYR A 304 -0.57 -6.77 17.66
N GLU A 305 -0.83 -7.62 18.66
CA GLU A 305 -0.09 -7.58 19.92
C GLU A 305 1.41 -7.83 19.72
N ALA A 306 1.77 -8.81 18.87
CA ALA A 306 3.17 -9.12 18.58
C ALA A 306 3.89 -7.94 17.93
N LEU A 307 3.26 -7.29 16.95
CA LEU A 307 3.79 -6.09 16.27
C LEU A 307 3.95 -4.92 17.26
N ALA A 308 2.93 -4.65 18.08
CA ALA A 308 3.00 -3.58 19.08
C ALA A 308 4.13 -3.80 20.09
N ARG A 309 4.31 -5.05 20.55
CA ARG A 309 5.40 -5.40 21.48
C ARG A 309 6.77 -5.32 20.83
N ALA A 310 6.89 -5.73 19.56
CA ALA A 310 8.14 -5.62 18.82
C ALA A 310 8.56 -4.16 18.63
N ALA A 311 7.59 -3.28 18.38
CA ALA A 311 7.85 -1.86 18.23
C ALA A 311 8.15 -1.15 19.56
N ALA A 312 7.59 -1.61 20.70
CA ALA A 312 7.78 -0.99 22.01
C ALA A 312 9.18 -1.27 22.63
N ASN A 313 9.93 -2.25 22.10
CA ASN A 313 11.27 -2.62 22.57
C ASN A 313 12.37 -1.95 21.73
#